data_b333741b1a5141cd482a8c3e8df0b226
#
_entry.id   b333741b1a5141cd482a8c3e8df0b226
#
_cell.length_a   1.000
_cell.length_b   1.000
_cell.length_c   1.000
_cell.angle_alpha   90.00
_cell.angle_beta   90.00
_cell.angle_gamma   90.00
#
_symmetry.space_group_name_H-M   'P 1'
#
loop_
_entity.id
_entity.type
_entity.pdbx_description
1 polymer ?
#
loop_
_entity_poly.entity_id
_entity_poly.type
_entity_poly.pdbx_seq_one_letter_code
_entity_poly.pdbx_strand_id
1 'polypeptide(L)'
;MSVAEFSIKRPVTTVMFFVSLFVVGLIAAVRLPLEALPSVTFPGIFLQLPYSGSTPEEVERTVLRPVEEAVATMTGVKRMDGGARADGASMFIQFTDWERDVSIAASEARERIDAIRDELPDDLQRYFVMKFSTSDEPVLKVRLASSRDMTREYDMIDREFKRRLERISGVARVDVLGAPPNEVEIAISSDRLSAHGIGLNELSMRLRDVNFSVSAGQIDDGGRRLRVQPVG
;
A
#
# COMPACT_ATOMS: atom_id res chain seq x y z
N MET A 1 4.41 -55.66 27.91
CA MET A 1 3.08 -55.79 27.25
C MET A 1 3.16 -55.02 25.94
N SER A 2 2.90 -55.67 24.80
CA SER A 2 2.82 -54.98 23.51
C SER A 2 1.46 -54.29 23.43
N VAL A 3 1.41 -53.18 22.61
CA VAL A 3 0.16 -52.42 22.38
C VAL A 3 -0.93 -53.35 21.79
N ALA A 4 -0.53 -54.30 20.95
CA ALA A 4 -1.42 -55.29 20.38
C ALA A 4 -2.03 -56.23 21.44
N GLU A 5 -1.25 -56.68 22.40
CA GLU A 5 -1.71 -57.54 23.48
C GLU A 5 -2.69 -56.81 24.42
N PHE A 6 -2.47 -55.52 24.67
CA PHE A 6 -3.39 -54.68 25.44
C PHE A 6 -4.72 -54.50 24.71
N SER A 7 -4.69 -54.26 23.39
CA SER A 7 -5.90 -54.09 22.58
C SER A 7 -6.79 -55.32 22.57
N ILE A 8 -6.19 -56.51 22.46
CA ILE A 8 -6.94 -57.80 22.47
C ILE A 8 -7.54 -58.08 23.84
N LYS A 9 -6.80 -57.79 24.92
CA LYS A 9 -7.26 -58.06 26.28
C LYS A 9 -8.33 -57.06 26.76
N ARG A 10 -8.44 -55.88 26.18
CA ARG A 10 -9.41 -54.84 26.58
C ARG A 10 -10.13 -54.22 25.39
N PRO A 11 -10.98 -54.96 24.69
CA PRO A 11 -11.61 -54.52 23.45
C PRO A 11 -12.49 -53.29 23.65
N VAL A 12 -13.23 -53.18 24.73
CA VAL A 12 -14.10 -52.00 25.00
C VAL A 12 -13.28 -50.72 25.15
N THR A 13 -12.17 -50.78 25.89
CA THR A 13 -11.28 -49.62 26.05
C THR A 13 -10.69 -49.18 24.72
N THR A 14 -10.30 -50.16 23.90
CA THR A 14 -9.74 -49.90 22.58
C THR A 14 -10.77 -49.23 21.64
N VAL A 15 -11.99 -49.78 21.59
CA VAL A 15 -13.07 -49.19 20.78
C VAL A 15 -13.40 -47.77 21.26
N MET A 16 -13.54 -47.52 22.55
CA MET A 16 -13.83 -46.21 23.11
C MET A 16 -12.72 -45.21 22.78
N PHE A 17 -11.46 -45.64 22.83
CA PHE A 17 -10.33 -44.81 22.44
C PHE A 17 -10.42 -44.39 20.95
N PHE A 18 -10.68 -45.34 20.05
CA PHE A 18 -10.81 -44.99 18.61
C PHE A 18 -12.06 -44.15 18.32
N VAL A 19 -13.17 -44.40 18.99
CA VAL A 19 -14.38 -43.57 18.87
C VAL A 19 -14.11 -42.15 19.35
N SER A 20 -13.43 -41.96 20.48
CA SER A 20 -13.07 -40.61 20.96
C SER A 20 -12.12 -39.88 19.97
N LEU A 21 -11.14 -40.60 19.43
CA LEU A 21 -10.21 -40.08 18.44
C LEU A 21 -10.94 -39.67 17.13
N PHE A 22 -11.90 -40.50 16.70
CA PHE A 22 -12.75 -40.20 15.53
C PHE A 22 -13.61 -38.95 15.77
N VAL A 23 -14.24 -38.82 16.94
CA VAL A 23 -15.06 -37.65 17.29
C VAL A 23 -14.20 -36.36 17.30
N VAL A 24 -13.02 -36.42 17.93
CA VAL A 24 -12.07 -35.28 17.94
C VAL A 24 -11.63 -34.95 16.53
N GLY A 25 -11.31 -35.95 15.71
CA GLY A 25 -10.95 -35.74 14.29
C GLY A 25 -12.07 -35.11 13.48
N LEU A 26 -13.32 -35.52 13.69
CA LEU A 26 -14.48 -34.96 13.04
C LEU A 26 -14.70 -33.48 13.42
N ILE A 27 -14.59 -33.16 14.71
CA ILE A 27 -14.68 -31.78 15.20
C ILE A 27 -13.56 -30.94 14.63
N ALA A 28 -12.33 -31.44 14.57
CA ALA A 28 -11.20 -30.76 13.99
C ALA A 28 -11.43 -30.52 12.50
N ALA A 29 -11.91 -31.50 11.74
CA ALA A 29 -12.18 -31.37 10.31
C ALA A 29 -13.22 -30.29 9.98
N VAL A 30 -14.29 -30.19 10.79
CA VAL A 30 -15.34 -29.15 10.61
C VAL A 30 -14.82 -27.76 10.98
N ARG A 31 -13.83 -27.66 11.86
CA ARG A 31 -13.24 -26.39 12.30
C ARG A 31 -12.03 -25.95 11.48
N LEU A 32 -11.57 -26.75 10.54
CA LEU A 32 -10.45 -26.36 9.68
C LEU A 32 -10.88 -25.15 8.83
N PRO A 33 -10.15 -24.03 8.90
CA PRO A 33 -10.39 -22.90 8.00
C PRO A 33 -10.06 -23.31 6.57
N LEU A 34 -10.91 -22.93 5.61
CA LEU A 34 -10.63 -23.09 4.19
C LEU A 34 -9.83 -21.87 3.74
N GLU A 35 -8.56 -22.06 3.54
CA GLU A 35 -7.65 -21.03 3.01
C GLU A 35 -7.20 -21.43 1.60
N ALA A 36 -7.26 -20.49 0.66
CA ALA A 36 -6.75 -20.72 -0.71
C ALA A 36 -5.22 -20.81 -0.75
N LEU A 37 -4.56 -20.02 0.10
CA LEU A 37 -3.12 -19.98 0.30
C LEU A 37 -2.85 -19.90 1.81
N PRO A 38 -1.82 -20.57 2.33
CA PRO A 38 -1.43 -20.37 3.73
C PRO A 38 -1.05 -18.91 3.95
N SER A 39 -1.41 -18.37 5.11
CA SER A 39 -1.04 -17.00 5.50
C SER A 39 0.46 -16.94 5.79
N VAL A 40 1.25 -16.66 4.75
CA VAL A 40 2.69 -16.49 4.85
C VAL A 40 3.02 -15.02 4.71
N THR A 41 3.65 -14.45 5.72
CA THR A 41 4.24 -13.12 5.62
C THR A 41 5.68 -13.27 5.18
N PHE A 42 6.01 -12.73 4.02
CA PHE A 42 7.40 -12.73 3.54
C PHE A 42 8.22 -11.77 4.40
N PRO A 43 9.41 -12.19 4.92
CA PRO A 43 10.24 -11.34 5.76
C PRO A 43 10.97 -10.29 4.93
N GLY A 44 10.23 -9.33 4.41
CA GLY A 44 10.76 -8.26 3.58
C GLY A 44 9.80 -7.09 3.44
N ILE A 45 10.39 -5.93 3.18
CA ILE A 45 9.69 -4.70 2.88
C ILE A 45 10.16 -4.14 1.55
N PHE A 46 9.27 -3.46 0.86
CA PHE A 46 9.57 -2.76 -0.38
C PHE A 46 9.42 -1.26 -0.17
N LEU A 47 10.46 -0.53 -0.50
CA LEU A 47 10.48 0.93 -0.48
C LEU A 47 10.28 1.45 -1.90
N GLN A 48 9.42 2.43 -2.05
CA GLN A 48 9.25 3.18 -3.28
C GLN A 48 9.41 4.67 -2.98
N LEU A 49 10.32 5.32 -3.68
CA LEU A 49 10.69 6.71 -3.52
C LEU A 49 10.47 7.43 -4.87
N PRO A 50 9.25 7.90 -5.16
CA PRO A 50 8.96 8.62 -6.38
C PRO A 50 9.73 9.94 -6.40
N TYR A 51 10.54 10.13 -7.43
CA TYR A 51 11.32 11.35 -7.64
C TYR A 51 11.48 11.57 -9.13
N SER A 52 10.82 12.57 -9.68
CA SER A 52 10.74 12.80 -11.11
C SER A 52 11.58 14.00 -11.54
N GLY A 53 12.03 14.00 -12.78
CA GLY A 53 12.73 15.12 -13.38
C GLY A 53 14.26 15.08 -13.24
N SER A 54 14.82 13.94 -12.81
CA SER A 54 16.25 13.73 -12.66
C SER A 54 16.75 12.54 -13.49
N THR A 55 18.05 12.44 -13.68
CA THR A 55 18.65 11.25 -14.30
C THR A 55 18.73 10.08 -13.31
N PRO A 56 18.76 8.82 -13.77
CA PRO A 56 18.92 7.68 -12.88
C PRO A 56 20.16 7.77 -11.97
N GLU A 57 21.27 8.30 -12.49
CA GLU A 57 22.51 8.49 -11.74
C GLU A 57 22.36 9.53 -10.63
N GLU A 58 21.59 10.57 -10.87
CA GLU A 58 21.28 11.60 -9.87
C GLU A 58 20.34 11.04 -8.81
N VAL A 59 19.28 10.33 -9.21
CA VAL A 59 18.36 9.65 -8.30
C VAL A 59 19.10 8.65 -7.40
N GLU A 60 20.04 7.89 -7.97
CA GLU A 60 20.90 6.97 -7.19
C GLU A 60 21.69 7.73 -6.13
N ARG A 61 22.37 8.81 -6.52
CA ARG A 61 23.26 9.54 -5.64
C ARG A 61 22.50 10.32 -4.56
N THR A 62 21.37 10.97 -4.91
CA THR A 62 20.70 11.93 -4.02
C THR A 62 19.54 11.33 -3.23
N VAL A 63 18.98 10.21 -3.69
CA VAL A 63 17.82 9.56 -3.06
C VAL A 63 18.15 8.14 -2.60
N LEU A 64 18.59 7.27 -3.53
CA LEU A 64 18.72 5.85 -3.22
C LEU A 64 19.83 5.58 -2.21
N ARG A 65 21.03 6.12 -2.44
CA ARG A 65 22.20 5.87 -1.59
C ARG A 65 22.04 6.37 -0.15
N PRO A 66 21.58 7.61 0.13
CA PRO A 66 21.31 8.05 1.50
C PRO A 66 20.29 7.17 2.21
N VAL A 67 19.20 6.79 1.53
CA VAL A 67 18.19 5.90 2.09
C VAL A 67 18.77 4.51 2.35
N GLU A 68 19.57 3.95 1.44
CA GLU A 68 20.23 2.65 1.60
C GLU A 68 21.13 2.66 2.84
N GLU A 69 21.95 3.69 3.01
CA GLU A 69 22.82 3.83 4.17
C GLU A 69 22.03 3.93 5.49
N ALA A 70 20.93 4.67 5.49
CA ALA A 70 20.07 4.80 6.65
C ALA A 70 19.42 3.48 7.06
N VAL A 71 18.81 2.76 6.10
CA VAL A 71 18.11 1.51 6.37
C VAL A 71 19.04 0.31 6.55
N ALA A 72 20.28 0.37 6.06
CA ALA A 72 21.29 -0.67 6.29
C ALA A 72 21.61 -0.89 7.79
N THR A 73 21.35 0.12 8.61
CA THR A 73 21.55 0.04 10.06
C THR A 73 20.44 -0.72 10.80
N MET A 74 19.38 -1.14 10.10
CA MET A 74 18.28 -1.91 10.68
C MET A 74 18.74 -3.32 11.10
N THR A 75 18.21 -3.78 12.21
CA THR A 75 18.57 -5.11 12.74
C THR A 75 18.06 -6.22 11.81
N GLY A 76 18.89 -7.24 11.59
CA GLY A 76 18.48 -8.47 10.89
C GLY A 76 18.29 -8.33 9.39
N VAL A 77 18.80 -7.28 8.76
CA VAL A 77 18.86 -7.17 7.30
C VAL A 77 19.76 -8.27 6.75
N LYS A 78 19.22 -9.06 5.83
CA LYS A 78 19.94 -10.12 5.12
C LYS A 78 20.46 -9.65 3.77
N ARG A 79 19.63 -8.92 3.04
CA ARG A 79 19.92 -8.44 1.69
C ARG A 79 19.10 -7.19 1.39
N MET A 80 19.70 -6.28 0.66
CA MET A 80 19.04 -5.12 0.08
C MET A 80 19.32 -5.12 -1.43
N ASP A 81 18.28 -4.87 -2.21
CA ASP A 81 18.35 -4.74 -3.65
C ASP A 81 17.68 -3.40 -4.01
N GLY A 82 18.47 -2.43 -4.40
CA GLY A 82 18.04 -1.10 -4.81
C GLY A 82 18.17 -0.87 -6.30
N GLY A 83 17.35 0.01 -6.84
CA GLY A 83 17.42 0.45 -8.22
C GLY A 83 16.87 1.86 -8.41
N ALA A 84 17.59 2.67 -9.19
CA ALA A 84 17.21 4.02 -9.56
C ALA A 84 16.73 4.08 -11.01
N ARG A 85 15.71 4.93 -11.25
CA ARG A 85 15.13 5.23 -12.57
C ARG A 85 14.86 6.73 -12.67
N ALA A 86 14.51 7.20 -13.86
CA ALA A 86 14.18 8.62 -14.09
C ALA A 86 12.92 9.11 -13.34
N ASP A 87 12.05 8.18 -12.90
CA ASP A 87 10.82 8.45 -12.15
C ASP A 87 10.96 8.20 -10.64
N GLY A 88 12.15 7.79 -10.18
CA GLY A 88 12.44 7.59 -8.76
C GLY A 88 13.30 6.36 -8.47
N ALA A 89 13.38 6.03 -7.19
CA ALA A 89 14.10 4.86 -6.72
C ALA A 89 13.16 3.84 -6.09
N SER A 90 13.60 2.60 -6.08
CA SER A 90 12.93 1.50 -5.38
C SER A 90 13.96 0.61 -4.71
N MET A 91 13.62 0.05 -3.55
CA MET A 91 14.50 -0.84 -2.81
C MET A 91 13.69 -1.96 -2.19
N PHE A 92 14.22 -3.15 -2.25
CA PHE A 92 13.70 -4.32 -1.55
C PHE A 92 14.66 -4.70 -0.42
N ILE A 93 14.14 -4.82 0.80
CA ILE A 93 14.90 -5.20 1.98
C ILE A 93 14.37 -6.54 2.47
N GLN A 94 15.22 -7.54 2.47
CA GLN A 94 14.94 -8.87 2.99
C GLN A 94 15.56 -9.04 4.37
N PHE A 95 14.79 -9.60 5.31
CA PHE A 95 15.27 -9.93 6.65
C PHE A 95 15.65 -11.41 6.79
N THR A 96 16.53 -11.71 7.73
CA THR A 96 17.00 -13.08 8.00
C THR A 96 15.94 -13.90 8.71
N ASP A 97 15.22 -13.27 9.64
CA ASP A 97 14.25 -13.94 10.52
C ASP A 97 12.85 -13.92 9.89
N TRP A 98 12.30 -15.11 9.69
CA TRP A 98 10.94 -15.32 9.19
C TRP A 98 9.85 -15.01 10.22
N GLU A 99 10.19 -15.00 11.51
CA GLU A 99 9.26 -14.67 12.60
C GLU A 99 9.23 -13.16 12.89
N ARG A 100 10.12 -12.38 12.25
CA ARG A 100 10.16 -10.93 12.44
C ARG A 100 8.85 -10.28 11.99
N ASP A 101 8.26 -9.46 12.87
CA ASP A 101 7.11 -8.65 12.50
C ASP A 101 7.50 -7.58 11.47
N VAL A 102 7.03 -7.79 10.24
CA VAL A 102 7.29 -6.88 9.10
C VAL A 102 6.64 -5.52 9.30
N SER A 103 5.62 -5.42 10.18
CA SER A 103 5.00 -4.12 10.50
C SER A 103 5.93 -3.26 11.35
N ILE A 104 6.62 -3.89 12.30
CA ILE A 104 7.67 -3.23 13.10
C ILE A 104 8.83 -2.82 12.20
N ALA A 105 9.28 -3.73 11.32
CA ALA A 105 10.34 -3.42 10.36
C ALA A 105 9.98 -2.26 9.42
N ALA A 106 8.74 -2.21 8.93
CA ALA A 106 8.26 -1.11 8.11
C ALA A 106 8.20 0.23 8.87
N SER A 107 7.88 0.20 10.16
CA SER A 107 7.88 1.39 11.02
C SER A 107 9.31 1.87 11.31
N GLU A 108 10.22 0.95 11.59
CA GLU A 108 11.65 1.24 11.76
C GLU A 108 12.26 1.86 10.49
N ALA A 109 11.91 1.31 9.30
CA ALA A 109 12.38 1.87 8.03
C ALA A 109 11.88 3.31 7.83
N ARG A 110 10.61 3.61 8.17
CA ARG A 110 10.09 4.99 8.10
C ARG A 110 10.85 5.92 9.04
N GLU A 111 11.06 5.50 10.28
CA GLU A 111 11.81 6.29 11.27
C GLU A 111 13.23 6.62 10.78
N ARG A 112 13.92 5.63 10.16
CA ARG A 112 15.27 5.84 9.61
C ARG A 112 15.28 6.82 8.43
N ILE A 113 14.30 6.71 7.54
CA ILE A 113 14.17 7.60 6.39
C ILE A 113 13.79 9.02 6.83
N ASP A 114 12.89 9.15 7.80
CA ASP A 114 12.49 10.44 8.35
C ASP A 114 13.64 11.13 9.10
N ALA A 115 14.54 10.36 9.73
CA ALA A 115 15.71 10.88 10.42
C ALA A 115 16.73 11.55 9.47
N ILE A 116 16.78 11.13 8.21
CA ILE A 116 17.67 11.71 7.19
C ILE A 116 16.93 12.66 6.24
N ARG A 117 15.73 13.12 6.64
CA ARG A 117 14.86 13.93 5.76
C ARG A 117 15.56 15.17 5.22
N ASP A 118 16.40 15.80 6.02
CA ASP A 118 17.17 17.00 5.69
C ASP A 118 18.32 16.73 4.68
N GLU A 119 18.70 15.46 4.51
CA GLU A 119 19.73 15.02 3.55
C GLU A 119 19.11 14.66 2.19
N LEU A 120 17.79 14.47 2.15
CA LEU A 120 17.04 14.14 0.93
C LEU A 120 16.56 15.41 0.22
N PRO A 121 16.37 15.37 -1.12
CA PRO A 121 15.84 16.50 -1.86
C PRO A 121 14.50 16.99 -1.32
N ASP A 122 14.30 18.32 -1.25
CA ASP A 122 13.07 18.94 -0.75
C ASP A 122 11.82 18.56 -1.57
N ASP A 123 11.99 18.25 -2.84
CA ASP A 123 10.95 17.85 -3.77
C ASP A 123 10.61 16.35 -3.71
N LEU A 124 11.34 15.55 -2.95
CA LEU A 124 10.92 14.20 -2.56
C LEU A 124 9.75 14.29 -1.58
N GLN A 125 8.53 14.45 -2.09
CA GLN A 125 7.36 14.75 -1.26
C GLN A 125 6.83 13.55 -0.47
N ARG A 126 6.92 12.35 -1.03
CA ARG A 126 6.31 11.14 -0.45
C ARG A 126 7.13 9.90 -0.80
N TYR A 127 7.25 9.00 0.15
CA TYR A 127 7.76 7.66 -0.08
C TYR A 127 6.77 6.62 0.46
N PHE A 128 6.88 5.39 -0.01
CA PHE A 128 6.00 4.31 0.38
C PHE A 128 6.81 3.13 0.92
N VAL A 129 6.38 2.60 2.06
CA VAL A 129 6.91 1.38 2.65
C VAL A 129 5.81 0.33 2.60
N MET A 130 6.00 -0.66 1.73
CA MET A 130 5.03 -1.73 1.50
C MET A 130 5.53 -3.04 2.11
N LYS A 131 4.61 -3.82 2.63
CA LYS A 131 4.84 -5.17 3.14
C LYS A 131 4.26 -6.16 2.13
N PHE A 132 4.82 -7.35 2.08
CA PHE A 132 4.27 -8.45 1.29
C PHE A 132 3.65 -9.49 2.21
N SER A 133 2.36 -9.74 2.02
CA SER A 133 1.63 -10.81 2.68
C SER A 133 0.76 -11.52 1.64
N THR A 134 0.64 -12.83 1.77
CA THR A 134 -0.33 -13.59 0.98
C THR A 134 -1.77 -13.18 1.29
N SER A 135 -2.00 -12.54 2.44
CA SER A 135 -3.30 -11.97 2.83
C SER A 135 -3.68 -10.72 2.04
N ASP A 136 -2.74 -10.11 1.30
CA ASP A 136 -3.01 -8.94 0.45
C ASP A 136 -3.56 -9.31 -0.93
N GLU A 137 -3.57 -10.62 -1.26
CA GLU A 137 -4.19 -11.09 -2.51
C GLU A 137 -5.71 -10.84 -2.47
N PRO A 138 -6.27 -10.23 -3.53
CA PRO A 138 -7.70 -9.95 -3.55
C PRO A 138 -8.54 -11.22 -3.52
N VAL A 139 -9.49 -11.28 -2.60
CA VAL A 139 -10.41 -12.41 -2.42
C VAL A 139 -11.33 -12.58 -3.64
N LEU A 140 -11.65 -11.48 -4.32
CA LEU A 140 -12.53 -11.49 -5.47
C LEU A 140 -12.01 -10.52 -6.55
N LYS A 141 -11.87 -11.02 -7.77
CA LYS A 141 -11.57 -10.24 -8.98
C LYS A 141 -12.79 -10.24 -9.89
N VAL A 142 -13.38 -9.08 -10.10
CA VAL A 142 -14.58 -8.90 -10.94
C VAL A 142 -14.19 -8.17 -12.21
N ARG A 143 -14.58 -8.71 -13.37
CA ARG A 143 -14.44 -8.02 -14.65
C ARG A 143 -15.75 -7.33 -15.00
N LEU A 144 -15.70 -6.02 -15.19
CA LEU A 144 -16.80 -5.26 -15.76
C LEU A 144 -16.64 -5.20 -17.28
N ALA A 145 -17.70 -5.55 -18.01
CA ALA A 145 -17.74 -5.47 -19.46
C ALA A 145 -18.95 -4.63 -19.89
N SER A 146 -18.75 -3.75 -20.86
CA SER A 146 -19.78 -2.89 -21.42
C SER A 146 -19.56 -2.75 -22.93
N SER A 147 -20.62 -2.43 -23.67
CA SER A 147 -20.51 -2.02 -25.06
C SER A 147 -19.98 -0.58 -25.23
N ARG A 148 -19.92 0.18 -24.14
CA ARG A 148 -19.34 1.53 -24.10
C ARG A 148 -17.89 1.45 -23.67
N ASP A 149 -17.09 2.45 -24.07
CA ASP A 149 -15.74 2.61 -23.57
C ASP A 149 -15.78 2.99 -22.09
N MET A 150 -15.32 2.06 -21.24
CA MET A 150 -15.31 2.21 -19.78
C MET A 150 -14.01 2.87 -19.25
N THR A 151 -13.02 3.11 -20.10
CA THR A 151 -11.73 3.66 -19.68
C THR A 151 -11.83 5.07 -19.11
N ARG A 152 -12.85 5.82 -19.52
CA ARG A 152 -13.13 7.20 -19.05
C ARG A 152 -14.26 7.29 -18.03
N GLU A 153 -14.81 6.17 -17.61
CA GLU A 153 -15.97 6.10 -16.71
C GLU A 153 -15.58 5.85 -15.24
N TYR A 154 -14.39 6.29 -14.85
CA TYR A 154 -13.90 6.09 -13.47
C TYR A 154 -14.89 6.58 -12.41
N ASP A 155 -15.45 7.79 -12.58
CA ASP A 155 -16.36 8.39 -11.59
C ASP A 155 -17.66 7.60 -11.43
N MET A 156 -18.14 7.00 -12.52
CA MET A 156 -19.32 6.14 -12.49
C MET A 156 -18.98 4.81 -11.79
N ILE A 157 -17.83 4.20 -12.13
CA ILE A 157 -17.36 2.96 -11.51
C ILE A 157 -17.12 3.17 -10.02
N ASP A 158 -16.48 4.29 -9.62
CA ASP A 158 -16.21 4.63 -8.23
C ASP A 158 -17.53 4.75 -7.44
N ARG A 159 -18.51 5.52 -7.94
CA ARG A 159 -19.78 5.76 -7.23
C ARG A 159 -20.69 4.55 -7.19
N GLU A 160 -20.86 3.86 -8.32
CA GLU A 160 -21.89 2.81 -8.46
C GLU A 160 -21.38 1.43 -8.02
N PHE A 161 -20.08 1.17 -8.11
CA PHE A 161 -19.51 -0.13 -7.78
C PHE A 161 -18.58 -0.04 -6.57
N LYS A 162 -17.49 0.71 -6.66
CA LYS A 162 -16.45 0.74 -5.63
C LYS A 162 -17.02 1.10 -4.27
N ARG A 163 -17.65 2.28 -4.14
CA ARG A 163 -18.20 2.75 -2.86
C ARG A 163 -19.31 1.89 -2.30
N ARG A 164 -20.07 1.22 -3.16
CA ARG A 164 -21.12 0.29 -2.70
C ARG A 164 -20.52 -1.00 -2.14
N LEU A 165 -19.48 -1.53 -2.78
CA LEU A 165 -18.77 -2.71 -2.31
C LEU A 165 -18.00 -2.44 -1.02
N GLU A 166 -17.34 -1.28 -0.89
CA GLU A 166 -16.63 -0.88 0.33
C GLU A 166 -17.54 -0.72 1.56
N ARG A 167 -18.86 -0.54 1.36
CA ARG A 167 -19.83 -0.48 2.47
C ARG A 167 -20.24 -1.85 3.00
N ILE A 168 -19.90 -2.92 2.31
CA ILE A 168 -20.22 -4.29 2.74
C ILE A 168 -19.33 -4.63 3.93
N SER A 169 -19.92 -5.11 5.02
CA SER A 169 -19.16 -5.54 6.20
C SER A 169 -18.16 -6.64 5.82
N GLY A 170 -16.90 -6.46 6.21
CA GLY A 170 -15.81 -7.39 5.89
C GLY A 170 -15.02 -7.03 4.62
N VAL A 171 -15.45 -6.05 3.83
CA VAL A 171 -14.67 -5.54 2.70
C VAL A 171 -13.74 -4.44 3.20
N ALA A 172 -12.44 -4.68 3.11
CA ALA A 172 -11.42 -3.73 3.56
C ALA A 172 -11.07 -2.69 2.49
N ARG A 173 -11.01 -3.10 1.20
CA ARG A 173 -10.63 -2.24 0.08
C ARG A 173 -11.16 -2.78 -1.23
N VAL A 174 -11.47 -1.87 -2.14
CA VAL A 174 -11.83 -2.19 -3.53
C VAL A 174 -10.95 -1.36 -4.46
N ASP A 175 -10.17 -2.03 -5.30
CA ASP A 175 -9.31 -1.39 -6.29
C ASP A 175 -9.95 -1.46 -7.68
N VAL A 176 -9.92 -0.33 -8.39
CA VAL A 176 -10.39 -0.24 -9.79
C VAL A 176 -9.17 -0.24 -10.70
N LEU A 177 -9.15 -1.17 -11.63
CA LEU A 177 -8.07 -1.32 -12.62
C LEU A 177 -8.62 -1.10 -14.03
N GLY A 178 -7.83 -0.46 -14.89
CA GLY A 178 -8.19 -0.24 -16.30
C GLY A 178 -9.04 1.01 -16.59
N ALA A 179 -9.47 1.74 -15.56
CA ALA A 179 -10.09 3.05 -15.69
C ALA A 179 -9.38 3.99 -14.72
N PRO A 180 -8.43 4.84 -15.18
CA PRO A 180 -7.77 5.81 -14.32
C PRO A 180 -8.73 6.91 -13.88
N PRO A 181 -8.54 7.53 -12.71
CA PRO A 181 -9.30 8.70 -12.31
C PRO A 181 -9.11 9.85 -13.32
N ASN A 182 -10.12 10.70 -13.44
CA ASN A 182 -10.01 11.89 -14.27
C ASN A 182 -8.94 12.83 -13.70
N GLU A 183 -8.10 13.35 -14.56
CA GLU A 183 -7.05 14.32 -14.24
C GLU A 183 -7.15 15.55 -15.14
N VAL A 184 -6.63 16.66 -14.68
CA VAL A 184 -6.51 17.89 -15.47
C VAL A 184 -5.06 18.01 -15.91
N GLU A 185 -4.82 17.81 -17.20
CA GLU A 185 -3.50 18.00 -17.80
C GLU A 185 -3.31 19.46 -18.22
N ILE A 186 -2.25 20.08 -17.71
CA ILE A 186 -1.85 21.43 -18.10
C ILE A 186 -0.62 21.32 -18.99
N ALA A 187 -0.82 21.28 -20.30
CA ALA A 187 0.26 21.23 -21.27
C ALA A 187 0.92 22.60 -21.44
N ILE A 188 2.23 22.66 -21.22
CA ILE A 188 3.02 23.89 -21.26
C ILE A 188 4.02 23.82 -22.40
N SER A 189 4.14 24.92 -23.18
CA SER A 189 5.16 25.09 -24.22
C SER A 189 6.34 25.87 -23.65
N SER A 190 7.54 25.29 -23.71
CA SER A 190 8.78 25.97 -23.29
C SER A 190 9.05 27.24 -24.06
N ASP A 191 8.70 27.28 -25.37
CA ASP A 191 8.87 28.45 -26.21
C ASP A 191 7.99 29.63 -25.77
N ARG A 192 6.74 29.31 -25.37
CA ARG A 192 5.82 30.33 -24.83
C ARG A 192 6.26 30.84 -23.47
N LEU A 193 6.74 29.95 -22.58
CA LEU A 193 7.31 30.37 -21.30
C LEU A 193 8.47 31.32 -21.47
N SER A 194 9.41 30.98 -22.37
CA SER A 194 10.57 31.81 -22.70
C SER A 194 10.16 33.14 -23.31
N ALA A 195 9.19 33.15 -24.22
CA ALA A 195 8.67 34.38 -24.84
C ALA A 195 8.02 35.35 -23.84
N HIS A 196 7.42 34.82 -22.78
CA HIS A 196 6.81 35.59 -21.69
C HIS A 196 7.76 35.83 -20.50
N GLY A 197 8.99 35.34 -20.54
CA GLY A 197 9.96 35.48 -19.46
C GLY A 197 9.54 34.79 -18.14
N ILE A 198 8.67 33.77 -18.22
CA ILE A 198 8.14 33.04 -17.04
C ILE A 198 8.97 31.78 -16.82
N GLY A 199 9.52 31.65 -15.63
CA GLY A 199 10.18 30.40 -15.20
C GLY A 199 9.19 29.27 -14.91
N LEU A 200 9.54 28.02 -15.25
CA LEU A 200 8.68 26.86 -15.01
C LEU A 200 8.34 26.72 -13.51
N ASN A 201 9.32 26.96 -12.63
CA ASN A 201 9.10 26.90 -11.18
C ASN A 201 8.14 28.00 -10.71
N GLU A 202 8.26 29.22 -11.26
CA GLU A 202 7.35 30.32 -10.94
C GLU A 202 5.92 29.99 -11.36
N LEU A 203 5.73 29.43 -12.56
CA LEU A 203 4.42 28.98 -13.03
C LEU A 203 3.85 27.87 -12.13
N SER A 204 4.67 26.89 -11.75
CA SER A 204 4.26 25.79 -10.85
C SER A 204 3.84 26.32 -9.48
N MET A 205 4.58 27.27 -8.90
CA MET A 205 4.20 27.91 -7.64
C MET A 205 2.89 28.68 -7.78
N ARG A 206 2.73 29.49 -8.80
CA ARG A 206 1.50 30.25 -9.04
C ARG A 206 0.28 29.34 -9.22
N LEU A 207 0.43 28.21 -9.95
CA LEU A 207 -0.64 27.23 -10.12
C LEU A 207 -1.04 26.58 -8.80
N ARG A 208 -0.08 26.30 -7.92
CA ARG A 208 -0.35 25.79 -6.56
C ARG A 208 -1.05 26.83 -5.70
N ASP A 209 -0.61 28.08 -5.78
CA ASP A 209 -1.15 29.19 -4.97
C ASP A 209 -2.58 29.57 -5.37
N VAL A 210 -2.95 29.38 -6.65
CA VAL A 210 -4.31 29.63 -7.14
C VAL A 210 -5.25 28.47 -6.87
N ASN A 211 -4.75 27.23 -6.84
CA ASN A 211 -5.56 26.06 -6.58
C ASN A 211 -5.69 25.78 -5.07
N PHE A 212 -6.41 26.62 -4.38
CA PHE A 212 -6.67 26.44 -2.94
C PHE A 212 -8.17 26.55 -2.61
N SER A 213 -8.54 25.84 -1.56
CA SER A 213 -9.85 25.95 -0.94
C SER A 213 -9.65 26.09 0.57
N VAL A 214 -9.70 27.32 1.05
CA VAL A 214 -9.46 27.64 2.46
C VAL A 214 -10.76 28.07 3.12
N SER A 215 -11.02 27.59 4.34
CA SER A 215 -12.13 28.12 5.14
C SER A 215 -11.75 29.49 5.71
N ALA A 216 -12.40 30.54 5.22
CA ALA A 216 -12.22 31.91 5.73
C ALA A 216 -12.98 32.19 7.03
N GLY A 217 -13.51 31.16 7.68
CA GLY A 217 -14.25 31.29 8.92
C GLY A 217 -15.77 31.23 8.75
N GLN A 218 -16.48 31.76 9.74
CA GLN A 218 -17.95 31.79 9.78
C GLN A 218 -18.41 33.23 9.98
N ILE A 219 -19.46 33.61 9.31
CA ILE A 219 -20.14 34.90 9.49
C ILE A 219 -21.53 34.61 10.02
N ASP A 220 -21.91 35.31 11.09
CA ASP A 220 -23.29 35.31 11.61
C ASP A 220 -24.11 36.37 10.86
N ASP A 221 -25.06 35.92 10.07
CA ASP A 221 -26.00 36.80 9.35
C ASP A 221 -27.42 36.43 9.76
N GLY A 222 -28.07 37.34 10.46
CA GLY A 222 -29.47 37.19 10.87
C GLY A 222 -29.79 35.93 11.68
N GLY A 223 -28.85 35.44 12.52
CA GLY A 223 -29.01 34.24 13.34
C GLY A 223 -28.67 32.92 12.58
N ARG A 224 -28.13 33.03 11.36
CA ARG A 224 -27.61 31.91 10.61
C ARG A 224 -26.09 31.98 10.53
N ARG A 225 -25.40 30.89 10.85
CA ARG A 225 -23.96 30.77 10.68
C ARG A 225 -23.66 30.33 9.27
N LEU A 226 -23.09 31.21 8.47
CA LEU A 226 -22.64 30.94 7.10
C LEU A 226 -21.13 30.67 7.12
N ARG A 227 -20.72 29.57 6.51
CA ARG A 227 -19.30 29.28 6.29
C ARG A 227 -18.85 30.01 5.03
N VAL A 228 -17.84 30.83 5.15
CA VAL A 228 -17.21 31.52 4.00
C VAL A 228 -16.05 30.66 3.52
N GLN A 229 -16.09 30.32 2.26
CA GLN A 229 -15.05 29.51 1.61
C GLN A 229 -14.69 30.18 0.28
N PRO A 230 -13.61 30.97 0.25
CA PRO A 230 -13.05 31.41 -1.04
C PRO A 230 -12.55 30.18 -1.80
N VAL A 231 -12.87 30.13 -3.08
CA VAL A 231 -12.42 29.12 -4.04
C VAL A 231 -11.57 29.85 -5.04
N GLY A 232 -10.33 29.41 -5.22
CA GLY A 232 -9.39 29.91 -6.24
C GLY A 232 -9.66 29.30 -7.60
#